data_548dba650fbb69e316e2d26cf0ab2af7
#
_entry.id   548dba650fbb69e316e2d26cf0ab2af7
#
_cell.length_a   1.000
_cell.length_b   1.000
_cell.length_c   1.000
_cell.angle_alpha   90.00
_cell.angle_beta   90.00
_cell.angle_gamma   90.00
#
_symmetry.space_group_name_H-M   'P 1'
#
loop_
_entity.id
_entity.type
_entity.pdbx_description
1 polymer ?
#
loop_
_entity_poly.entity_id
_entity_poly.type
_entity_poly.pdbx_seq_one_letter_code
_entity_poly.pdbx_strand_id
1 'polypeptide(L)'
;MLRAGRSLAPALVRTIAVAGSPAGVTVTPDGRYLLAADGSGAVVISVARAEQGTAGAVLGTLSAPGGAQDDSAIEAAVSPDGQFAFVTLEYADRAVVFNLGEALRTGFGAADYAGSVPLGQAAVGMAVSPDGRWLYATSETALTAHGPAGGPHGTLTVISLRRAETDPASSVVATVDAGCQPVRVITSADGGEVWVTARASDDLLCFSAARLVSDPAGALVAVVRVGEAPVGLAAVRGGSLVVVADSNRFGASGATAGLDVVNVAAALSRGRAVAGHIVAGSFPREMALLPDGTLLVTNYASGQVEAVDVASIPGG
;
A
#
# COMPACT_ATOMS: atom_id res chain seq x y z
N MET A 1 -2.36 23.79 -8.72
CA MET A 1 -3.50 24.01 -9.64
C MET A 1 -3.05 23.64 -11.04
N LEU A 2 -3.34 22.42 -11.50
CA LEU A 2 -3.21 22.10 -12.92
C LEU A 2 -4.18 23.01 -13.66
N ARG A 3 -3.68 23.85 -14.57
CA ARG A 3 -4.55 24.69 -15.39
C ARG A 3 -5.45 23.76 -16.19
N ALA A 4 -6.76 23.88 -16.01
CA ALA A 4 -7.73 23.22 -16.84
C ALA A 4 -7.39 23.48 -18.33
N GLY A 5 -7.18 22.40 -19.10
CA GLY A 5 -6.96 22.48 -20.53
C GLY A 5 -5.56 22.13 -21.03
N ARG A 6 -4.56 21.80 -20.23
CA ARG A 6 -3.30 21.22 -20.72
C ARG A 6 -3.37 19.70 -20.70
N SER A 7 -3.33 19.09 -21.88
CA SER A 7 -3.15 17.65 -22.04
C SER A 7 -1.81 17.24 -21.41
N LEU A 8 -1.83 16.23 -20.55
CA LEU A 8 -0.62 15.57 -20.02
C LEU A 8 -0.02 14.54 -21.01
N ALA A 9 -0.63 14.39 -22.18
CA ALA A 9 -0.12 13.46 -23.20
C ALA A 9 1.39 13.62 -23.52
N PRO A 10 1.97 14.85 -23.54
CA PRO A 10 3.42 15.01 -23.66
C PRO A 10 4.22 14.53 -22.45
N ALA A 11 3.59 14.32 -21.31
CA ALA A 11 4.23 13.79 -20.10
C ALA A 11 4.29 12.25 -20.07
N LEU A 12 3.56 11.57 -20.95
CA LEU A 12 3.67 10.13 -21.12
C LEU A 12 4.97 9.82 -21.85
N VAL A 13 5.96 9.35 -21.11
CA VAL A 13 7.25 8.96 -21.68
C VAL A 13 7.11 7.65 -22.44
N ARG A 14 6.44 6.66 -21.82
CA ARG A 14 6.26 5.34 -22.43
C ARG A 14 5.18 4.50 -21.75
N THR A 15 4.62 3.59 -22.55
CA THR A 15 3.80 2.46 -22.07
C THR A 15 4.62 1.18 -22.17
N ILE A 16 4.66 0.38 -21.12
CA ILE A 16 5.33 -0.91 -21.06
C ILE A 16 4.25 -1.98 -20.98
N ALA A 17 4.21 -2.85 -21.98
CA ALA A 17 3.31 -3.99 -21.96
C ALA A 17 3.85 -5.06 -21.01
N VAL A 18 3.01 -5.55 -20.12
CA VAL A 18 3.22 -6.73 -19.28
C VAL A 18 2.17 -7.78 -19.60
N ALA A 19 2.45 -9.05 -19.30
CA ALA A 19 1.60 -10.15 -19.78
C ALA A 19 0.27 -10.30 -19.01
N GLY A 20 0.19 -9.75 -17.81
CA GLY A 20 -0.96 -9.93 -16.90
C GLY A 20 -1.78 -8.66 -16.69
N SER A 21 -2.30 -8.53 -15.48
CA SER A 21 -3.11 -7.40 -15.03
C SER A 21 -2.51 -6.80 -13.76
N PRO A 22 -1.42 -6.02 -13.87
CA PRO A 22 -0.72 -5.50 -12.71
C PRO A 22 -1.62 -4.59 -11.89
N ALA A 23 -1.62 -4.77 -10.57
CA ALA A 23 -2.44 -4.00 -9.63
C ALA A 23 -1.63 -2.91 -8.92
N GLY A 24 -0.57 -3.28 -8.20
CA GLY A 24 0.29 -2.36 -7.47
C GLY A 24 1.66 -2.23 -8.12
N VAL A 25 2.31 -1.07 -7.91
CA VAL A 25 3.65 -0.79 -8.43
C VAL A 25 4.51 -0.18 -7.33
N THR A 26 5.71 -0.71 -7.15
CA THR A 26 6.71 -0.13 -6.24
C THR A 26 8.05 0.05 -6.94
N VAL A 27 8.86 0.96 -6.42
CA VAL A 27 10.23 1.22 -6.90
C VAL A 27 11.22 0.69 -5.88
N THR A 28 12.30 0.07 -6.34
CA THR A 28 13.39 -0.34 -5.44
C THR A 28 14.02 0.88 -4.75
N PRO A 29 14.59 0.73 -3.53
CA PRO A 29 15.17 1.85 -2.79
C PRO A 29 16.26 2.62 -3.53
N ASP A 30 16.97 1.97 -4.46
CA ASP A 30 17.98 2.58 -5.32
C ASP A 30 17.41 3.28 -6.57
N GLY A 31 16.10 3.21 -6.80
CA GLY A 31 15.40 3.81 -7.95
C GLY A 31 15.63 3.10 -9.29
N ARG A 32 16.30 1.95 -9.31
CA ARG A 32 16.74 1.30 -10.56
C ARG A 32 15.68 0.39 -11.18
N TYR A 33 14.79 -0.16 -10.38
CA TYR A 33 13.81 -1.14 -10.83
C TYR A 33 12.41 -0.77 -10.34
N LEU A 34 11.42 -1.10 -11.16
CA LEU A 34 10.01 -1.14 -10.80
C LEU A 34 9.59 -2.60 -10.63
N LEU A 35 8.81 -2.87 -9.60
CA LEU A 35 8.09 -4.12 -9.44
C LEU A 35 6.60 -3.84 -9.63
N ALA A 36 5.99 -4.52 -10.58
CA ALA A 36 4.55 -4.50 -10.79
C ALA A 36 3.96 -5.82 -10.29
N ALA A 37 3.13 -5.78 -9.24
CA ALA A 37 2.46 -6.95 -8.70
C ALA A 37 1.50 -7.53 -9.73
N ASP A 38 1.72 -8.79 -10.12
CA ASP A 38 0.99 -9.44 -11.21
C ASP A 38 0.96 -10.97 -11.01
N GLY A 39 -0.19 -11.59 -11.25
CA GLY A 39 -0.38 -13.03 -11.13
C GLY A 39 -0.06 -13.56 -9.74
N SER A 40 0.97 -14.40 -9.61
CA SER A 40 1.44 -14.99 -8.34
C SER A 40 2.74 -14.38 -7.83
N GLY A 41 3.07 -13.15 -8.28
CA GLY A 41 4.31 -12.47 -7.90
C GLY A 41 4.43 -11.07 -8.47
N ALA A 42 5.54 -10.76 -9.15
CA ALA A 42 5.77 -9.43 -9.70
C ALA A 42 6.60 -9.46 -11.00
N VAL A 43 6.27 -8.57 -11.91
CA VAL A 43 7.09 -8.26 -13.08
C VAL A 43 8.13 -7.23 -12.69
N VAL A 44 9.40 -7.49 -12.99
CA VAL A 44 10.54 -6.61 -12.70
C VAL A 44 10.96 -5.84 -13.95
N ILE A 45 11.00 -4.52 -13.84
CA ILE A 45 11.20 -3.59 -14.96
C ILE A 45 12.39 -2.68 -14.65
N SER A 46 13.31 -2.53 -15.59
CA SER A 46 14.41 -1.56 -15.49
C SER A 46 13.89 -0.14 -15.76
N VAL A 47 14.00 0.75 -14.78
CA VAL A 47 13.60 2.17 -14.92
C VAL A 47 14.37 2.83 -16.06
N ALA A 48 15.69 2.71 -16.10
CA ALA A 48 16.52 3.34 -17.13
C ALA A 48 16.17 2.87 -18.55
N ARG A 49 15.93 1.57 -18.75
CA ARG A 49 15.52 1.05 -20.07
C ARG A 49 14.11 1.49 -20.45
N ALA A 50 13.22 1.57 -19.46
CA ALA A 50 11.86 2.06 -19.64
C ALA A 50 11.85 3.52 -20.11
N GLU A 51 12.59 4.39 -19.46
CA GLU A 51 12.73 5.81 -19.83
C GLU A 51 13.36 6.01 -21.20
N GLN A 52 14.43 5.27 -21.52
CA GLN A 52 15.11 5.33 -22.81
C GLN A 52 14.30 4.68 -23.95
N GLY A 53 13.29 3.92 -23.63
CA GLY A 53 12.50 3.20 -24.61
C GLY A 53 13.22 2.07 -25.31
N THR A 54 14.22 1.52 -24.67
CA THR A 54 14.95 0.40 -25.22
C THR A 54 14.19 -0.92 -25.06
N ALA A 55 14.36 -1.83 -26.00
CA ALA A 55 13.82 -3.17 -25.91
C ALA A 55 14.35 -3.87 -24.64
N GLY A 56 13.52 -4.73 -24.02
CA GLY A 56 13.93 -5.47 -22.84
C GLY A 56 13.88 -4.63 -21.54
N ALA A 57 13.00 -3.61 -21.47
CA ALA A 57 12.72 -2.93 -20.20
C ALA A 57 12.19 -3.89 -19.13
N VAL A 58 11.32 -4.83 -19.51
CA VAL A 58 10.94 -5.97 -18.67
C VAL A 58 12.15 -6.92 -18.58
N LEU A 59 12.63 -7.14 -17.36
CA LEU A 59 13.79 -7.99 -17.09
C LEU A 59 13.38 -9.45 -16.88
N GLY A 60 12.25 -9.68 -16.23
CA GLY A 60 11.70 -10.99 -15.93
C GLY A 60 10.53 -10.91 -14.95
N THR A 61 10.07 -12.08 -14.53
CA THR A 61 8.95 -12.24 -13.60
C THR A 61 9.36 -13.11 -12.42
N LEU A 62 9.11 -12.62 -11.22
CA LEU A 62 9.13 -13.39 -9.98
C LEU A 62 7.80 -14.11 -9.85
N SER A 63 7.80 -15.43 -9.72
CA SER A 63 6.57 -16.23 -9.65
C SER A 63 6.66 -17.28 -8.57
N ALA A 64 5.64 -17.39 -7.73
CA ALA A 64 5.57 -18.45 -6.72
C ALA A 64 5.35 -19.82 -7.37
N PRO A 65 6.02 -20.90 -6.90
CA PRO A 65 5.80 -22.24 -7.40
C PRO A 65 4.34 -22.69 -7.21
N GLY A 66 3.74 -23.24 -8.26
CA GLY A 66 2.33 -23.69 -8.24
C GLY A 66 1.33 -22.54 -8.10
N GLY A 67 1.78 -21.30 -8.16
CA GLY A 67 0.90 -20.12 -8.15
C GLY A 67 0.07 -20.05 -9.43
N ALA A 68 -1.22 -19.76 -9.25
CA ALA A 68 -2.11 -19.53 -10.37
C ALA A 68 -1.99 -18.09 -10.86
N GLN A 69 -2.31 -17.85 -12.13
CA GLN A 69 -2.48 -16.49 -12.65
C GLN A 69 -3.56 -15.73 -11.86
N ASP A 70 -4.48 -16.48 -11.25
CA ASP A 70 -5.62 -15.97 -10.50
C ASP A 70 -5.33 -15.77 -8.99
N ASP A 71 -4.09 -15.92 -8.51
CA ASP A 71 -3.73 -15.66 -7.09
C ASP A 71 -3.87 -14.17 -6.72
N SER A 72 -4.04 -13.31 -7.71
CA SER A 72 -4.30 -11.87 -7.57
C SER A 72 -3.25 -11.16 -6.72
N ALA A 73 -2.06 -11.00 -7.27
CA ALA A 73 -1.03 -10.16 -6.67
C ALA A 73 -1.49 -8.70 -6.64
N ILE A 74 -1.54 -8.09 -5.43
CA ILE A 74 -2.10 -6.73 -5.24
C ILE A 74 -1.02 -5.70 -5.00
N GLU A 75 -0.10 -5.94 -4.08
CA GLU A 75 0.92 -4.97 -3.70
C GLU A 75 2.29 -5.64 -3.56
N ALA A 76 3.33 -4.89 -3.91
CA ALA A 76 4.70 -5.31 -3.75
C ALA A 76 5.46 -4.34 -2.85
N ALA A 77 6.32 -4.88 -2.00
CA ALA A 77 7.28 -4.13 -1.19
C ALA A 77 8.68 -4.70 -1.41
N VAL A 78 9.69 -3.87 -1.17
CA VAL A 78 11.09 -4.25 -1.32
C VAL A 78 11.82 -3.99 -0.01
N SER A 79 12.72 -4.89 0.40
CA SER A 79 13.57 -4.67 1.57
C SER A 79 14.45 -3.43 1.38
N PRO A 80 14.84 -2.73 2.46
CA PRO A 80 15.63 -1.49 2.35
C PRO A 80 16.97 -1.65 1.63
N ASP A 81 17.55 -2.84 1.68
CA ASP A 81 18.79 -3.19 0.95
C ASP A 81 18.56 -3.60 -0.50
N GLY A 82 17.30 -3.68 -0.95
CA GLY A 82 16.93 -4.06 -2.30
C GLY A 82 17.12 -5.55 -2.62
N GLN A 83 17.38 -6.40 -1.62
CA GLN A 83 17.69 -7.81 -1.87
C GLN A 83 16.45 -8.70 -1.95
N PHE A 84 15.37 -8.33 -1.26
CA PHE A 84 14.16 -9.14 -1.20
C PHE A 84 12.93 -8.36 -1.68
N ALA A 85 12.04 -9.06 -2.37
CA ALA A 85 10.72 -8.58 -2.75
C ALA A 85 9.65 -9.39 -2.02
N PHE A 86 8.60 -8.70 -1.58
CA PHE A 86 7.42 -9.23 -0.91
C PHE A 86 6.20 -8.88 -1.73
N VAL A 87 5.29 -9.81 -1.97
CA VAL A 87 4.09 -9.56 -2.76
C VAL A 87 2.88 -10.18 -2.08
N THR A 88 1.82 -9.39 -1.83
CA THR A 88 0.55 -9.90 -1.31
C THR A 88 -0.23 -10.60 -2.40
N LEU A 89 -0.79 -11.77 -2.07
CA LEU A 89 -1.67 -12.54 -2.94
C LEU A 89 -3.06 -12.61 -2.31
N GLU A 90 -4.01 -11.86 -2.89
CA GLU A 90 -5.35 -11.67 -2.35
C GLU A 90 -6.12 -12.99 -2.20
N TYR A 91 -6.06 -13.85 -3.22
CA TYR A 91 -6.83 -15.10 -3.22
C TYR A 91 -6.05 -16.32 -2.69
N ALA A 92 -4.81 -16.08 -2.26
CA ALA A 92 -3.97 -17.14 -1.69
C ALA A 92 -3.66 -16.93 -0.20
N ASP A 93 -4.23 -15.89 0.44
CA ASP A 93 -4.16 -15.59 1.88
C ASP A 93 -2.72 -15.57 2.43
N ARG A 94 -1.79 -15.01 1.65
CA ARG A 94 -0.36 -14.99 1.98
C ARG A 94 0.38 -13.84 1.31
N ALA A 95 1.55 -13.53 1.82
CA ALA A 95 2.58 -12.82 1.07
C ALA A 95 3.65 -13.80 0.60
N VAL A 96 4.10 -13.66 -0.64
CA VAL A 96 5.22 -14.44 -1.18
C VAL A 96 6.50 -13.63 -1.11
N VAL A 97 7.61 -14.32 -0.88
CA VAL A 97 8.94 -13.72 -0.68
C VAL A 97 9.88 -14.24 -1.76
N PHE A 98 10.59 -13.30 -2.40
CA PHE A 98 11.55 -13.59 -3.44
C PHE A 98 12.91 -12.97 -3.14
N ASN A 99 13.97 -13.66 -3.49
CA ASN A 99 15.33 -13.13 -3.51
C ASN A 99 15.53 -12.30 -4.78
N LEU A 100 15.16 -11.02 -4.72
CA LEU A 100 15.26 -10.09 -5.84
C LEU A 100 16.71 -9.86 -6.29
N GLY A 101 17.63 -9.75 -5.32
CA GLY A 101 19.05 -9.56 -5.61
C GLY A 101 19.64 -10.73 -6.40
N GLU A 102 19.26 -11.96 -6.07
CA GLU A 102 19.67 -13.15 -6.80
C GLU A 102 19.05 -13.18 -8.19
N ALA A 103 17.74 -12.94 -8.32
CA ALA A 103 17.03 -12.87 -9.59
C ALA A 103 17.66 -11.86 -10.58
N LEU A 104 18.02 -10.69 -10.09
CA LEU A 104 18.67 -9.65 -10.89
C LEU A 104 20.08 -10.03 -11.35
N ARG A 105 20.78 -10.90 -10.61
CA ARG A 105 22.16 -11.31 -10.87
C ARG A 105 22.25 -12.53 -11.78
N THR A 106 21.36 -13.51 -11.61
CA THR A 106 21.44 -14.83 -12.25
C THR A 106 20.38 -15.07 -13.32
N GLY A 107 19.37 -14.21 -13.37
CA GLY A 107 18.16 -14.40 -14.16
C GLY A 107 17.02 -14.93 -13.31
N PHE A 108 15.80 -14.72 -13.77
CA PHE A 108 14.57 -15.02 -13.03
C PHE A 108 14.21 -16.50 -13.15
N GLY A 109 14.00 -17.18 -12.02
CA GLY A 109 13.69 -18.59 -11.99
C GLY A 109 13.06 -19.07 -10.69
N ALA A 110 12.72 -20.35 -10.62
CA ALA A 110 12.07 -20.92 -9.44
C ALA A 110 12.92 -20.86 -8.16
N ALA A 111 14.24 -20.76 -8.30
CA ALA A 111 15.18 -20.65 -7.17
C ALA A 111 15.09 -19.30 -6.44
N ASP A 112 14.50 -18.28 -7.07
CA ASP A 112 14.35 -16.96 -6.47
C ASP A 112 13.22 -16.91 -5.43
N TYR A 113 12.32 -17.91 -5.43
CA TYR A 113 11.27 -18.02 -4.43
C TYR A 113 11.85 -18.49 -3.09
N ALA A 114 11.76 -17.62 -2.08
CA ALA A 114 12.26 -17.91 -0.72
C ALA A 114 11.21 -18.54 0.18
N GLY A 115 9.92 -18.40 -0.14
CA GLY A 115 8.82 -18.94 0.66
C GLY A 115 7.63 -18.00 0.74
N SER A 116 6.72 -18.29 1.68
CA SER A 116 5.54 -17.44 1.91
C SER A 116 5.28 -17.21 3.39
N VAL A 117 4.75 -16.04 3.68
CA VAL A 117 4.26 -15.61 5.00
C VAL A 117 2.76 -15.84 5.04
N PRO A 118 2.23 -16.63 6.00
CA PRO A 118 0.78 -16.82 6.14
C PRO A 118 0.13 -15.51 6.64
N LEU A 119 -0.97 -15.13 6.01
CA LEU A 119 -1.75 -13.92 6.32
C LEU A 119 -3.22 -14.28 6.56
N GLY A 120 -4.04 -13.28 6.88
CA GLY A 120 -5.49 -13.41 6.85
C GLY A 120 -6.02 -13.45 5.41
N GLN A 121 -7.33 -13.67 5.27
CA GLN A 121 -7.97 -13.75 3.96
C GLN A 121 -7.96 -12.41 3.24
N ALA A 122 -7.84 -12.46 1.93
CA ALA A 122 -7.75 -11.30 1.05
C ALA A 122 -6.60 -10.35 1.48
N ALA A 123 -5.37 -10.85 1.43
CA ALA A 123 -4.17 -10.08 1.74
C ALA A 123 -3.91 -9.03 0.65
N VAL A 124 -3.88 -7.74 1.02
CA VAL A 124 -3.88 -6.63 0.06
C VAL A 124 -2.78 -5.59 0.28
N GLY A 125 -2.77 -4.87 1.40
CA GLY A 125 -1.84 -3.76 1.64
C GLY A 125 -0.52 -4.21 2.27
N MET A 126 0.57 -3.47 2.00
CA MET A 126 1.89 -3.78 2.56
C MET A 126 2.74 -2.51 2.73
N ALA A 127 3.49 -2.43 3.84
CA ALA A 127 4.44 -1.36 4.09
C ALA A 127 5.64 -1.84 4.92
N VAL A 128 6.84 -1.40 4.55
CA VAL A 128 8.06 -1.62 5.34
C VAL A 128 8.25 -0.49 6.33
N SER A 129 8.65 -0.82 7.57
CA SER A 129 8.99 0.20 8.56
C SER A 129 10.24 0.98 8.15
N PRO A 130 10.38 2.29 8.50
CA PRO A 130 11.53 3.09 8.12
C PRO A 130 12.88 2.56 8.62
N ASP A 131 12.87 1.84 9.74
CA ASP A 131 14.08 1.20 10.31
C ASP A 131 14.41 -0.16 9.65
N GLY A 132 13.58 -0.63 8.70
CA GLY A 132 13.75 -1.89 7.98
C GLY A 132 13.57 -3.15 8.83
N ARG A 133 12.99 -3.04 10.03
CA ARG A 133 12.83 -4.19 10.93
C ARG A 133 11.54 -4.95 10.72
N TRP A 134 10.49 -4.24 10.29
CA TRP A 134 9.14 -4.74 10.21
C TRP A 134 8.56 -4.57 8.81
N LEU A 135 7.77 -5.55 8.42
CA LEU A 135 6.85 -5.47 7.30
C LEU A 135 5.44 -5.59 7.89
N TYR A 136 4.57 -4.67 7.53
CA TYR A 136 3.17 -4.65 7.89
C TYR A 136 2.32 -5.10 6.71
N ALA A 137 1.35 -5.98 6.94
CA ALA A 137 0.44 -6.42 5.89
C ALA A 137 -1.00 -6.38 6.37
N THR A 138 -1.91 -5.93 5.51
CA THR A 138 -3.35 -5.95 5.76
C THR A 138 -4.02 -7.12 5.07
N SER A 139 -5.04 -7.67 5.72
CA SER A 139 -5.93 -8.68 5.14
C SER A 139 -7.37 -8.25 5.37
N GLU A 140 -8.17 -8.18 4.33
CA GLU A 140 -9.53 -7.61 4.40
C GLU A 140 -10.47 -8.38 5.31
N THR A 141 -10.22 -9.69 5.50
CA THR A 141 -11.07 -10.57 6.30
C THR A 141 -10.22 -11.48 7.18
N ALA A 142 -10.68 -11.73 8.41
CA ALA A 142 -10.13 -12.77 9.27
C ALA A 142 -11.20 -13.83 9.56
N LEU A 143 -10.79 -15.09 9.56
CA LEU A 143 -11.69 -16.23 9.77
C LEU A 143 -12.42 -16.22 11.13
N THR A 144 -11.88 -15.51 12.13
CA THR A 144 -12.32 -15.57 13.53
C THR A 144 -12.64 -14.20 14.15
N ALA A 145 -12.38 -13.08 13.46
CA ALA A 145 -12.64 -11.75 14.00
C ALA A 145 -14.07 -11.32 13.67
N HIS A 146 -14.95 -11.36 14.66
CA HIS A 146 -16.27 -10.73 14.59
C HIS A 146 -16.17 -9.42 15.36
N GLY A 147 -16.19 -8.30 14.64
CA GLY A 147 -16.24 -6.99 15.29
C GLY A 147 -17.55 -6.69 15.97
N PRO A 148 -17.61 -5.64 16.79
CA PRO A 148 -18.80 -5.25 17.54
C PRO A 148 -20.04 -5.00 16.67
N ALA A 149 -19.85 -4.74 15.36
CA ALA A 149 -20.93 -4.52 14.39
C ALA A 149 -21.34 -5.77 13.58
N GLY A 150 -20.77 -6.95 13.87
CA GLY A 150 -21.13 -8.21 13.18
C GLY A 150 -20.69 -8.33 11.73
N GLY A 151 -19.84 -7.42 11.24
CA GLY A 151 -19.22 -7.50 9.90
C GLY A 151 -17.88 -8.24 9.92
N PRO A 152 -17.38 -8.65 8.75
CA PRO A 152 -16.08 -9.28 8.65
C PRO A 152 -14.97 -8.27 8.99
N HIS A 153 -14.32 -8.47 10.12
CA HIS A 153 -13.11 -7.74 10.50
C HIS A 153 -11.91 -8.36 9.80
N GLY A 154 -11.02 -7.51 9.35
CA GLY A 154 -9.73 -7.89 8.84
C GLY A 154 -8.61 -7.65 9.83
N THR A 155 -7.38 -7.85 9.40
CA THR A 155 -6.22 -7.84 10.27
C THR A 155 -5.10 -6.95 9.74
N LEU A 156 -4.30 -6.44 10.69
CA LEU A 156 -2.96 -5.93 10.48
C LEU A 156 -1.97 -6.96 11.05
N THR A 157 -1.13 -7.52 10.20
CA THR A 157 -0.10 -8.49 10.56
C THR A 157 1.27 -7.82 10.58
N VAL A 158 2.01 -8.02 11.68
CA VAL A 158 3.39 -7.56 11.86
C VAL A 158 4.33 -8.71 11.56
N ILE A 159 5.25 -8.52 10.65
CA ILE A 159 6.18 -9.52 10.15
C ILE A 159 7.60 -9.04 10.43
N SER A 160 8.43 -9.90 11.02
CA SER A 160 9.86 -9.62 11.13
C SER A 160 10.52 -9.71 9.76
N LEU A 161 10.98 -8.56 9.21
CA LEU A 161 11.55 -8.49 7.88
C LEU A 161 12.72 -9.48 7.74
N ARG A 162 13.67 -9.44 8.67
CA ARG A 162 14.83 -10.34 8.68
C ARG A 162 14.47 -11.84 8.74
N ARG A 163 13.38 -12.20 9.44
CA ARG A 163 12.91 -13.60 9.44
C ARG A 163 12.24 -13.94 8.12
N ALA A 164 11.46 -13.02 7.56
CA ALA A 164 10.80 -13.25 6.28
C ALA A 164 11.79 -13.50 5.13
N GLU A 165 13.02 -12.98 5.24
CA GLU A 165 14.09 -13.23 4.27
C GLU A 165 14.70 -14.63 4.38
N THR A 166 14.63 -15.29 5.53
CA THR A 166 15.31 -16.58 5.78
C THR A 166 14.36 -17.73 6.11
N ASP A 167 13.25 -17.44 6.77
CA ASP A 167 12.21 -18.39 7.18
C ASP A 167 10.85 -17.67 7.16
N PRO A 168 10.29 -17.41 5.95
CA PRO A 168 9.05 -16.64 5.80
C PRO A 168 7.88 -17.21 6.62
N ALA A 169 7.75 -18.52 6.69
CA ALA A 169 6.64 -19.18 7.36
C ALA A 169 6.56 -18.89 8.87
N SER A 170 7.70 -18.63 9.50
CA SER A 170 7.83 -18.33 10.95
C SER A 170 8.02 -16.84 11.25
N SER A 171 7.85 -15.95 10.27
CA SER A 171 8.20 -14.55 10.38
C SER A 171 7.14 -13.67 11.04
N VAL A 172 5.90 -14.13 11.16
CA VAL A 172 4.80 -13.40 11.82
C VAL A 172 5.12 -13.21 13.30
N VAL A 173 5.01 -11.98 13.78
CA VAL A 173 5.27 -11.58 15.17
C VAL A 173 3.98 -11.30 15.92
N ALA A 174 3.04 -10.62 15.27
CA ALA A 174 1.74 -10.29 15.84
C ALA A 174 0.69 -10.13 14.74
N THR A 175 -0.55 -10.36 15.09
CA THR A 175 -1.72 -10.06 14.25
C THR A 175 -2.77 -9.41 15.13
N VAL A 176 -3.27 -8.25 14.71
CA VAL A 176 -4.29 -7.48 15.44
C VAL A 176 -5.49 -7.21 14.56
N ASP A 177 -6.64 -6.94 15.20
CA ASP A 177 -7.84 -6.45 14.52
C ASP A 177 -7.55 -5.08 13.90
N ALA A 178 -7.91 -4.90 12.65
CA ALA A 178 -7.74 -3.66 11.90
C ALA A 178 -9.04 -3.13 11.29
N GLY A 179 -10.17 -3.39 11.95
CA GLY A 179 -11.49 -2.91 11.53
C GLY A 179 -12.07 -3.70 10.36
N CYS A 180 -13.09 -3.14 9.72
CA CYS A 180 -13.80 -3.81 8.63
C CYS A 180 -13.12 -3.57 7.29
N GLN A 181 -12.63 -4.63 6.67
CA GLN A 181 -11.94 -4.61 5.38
C GLN A 181 -10.76 -3.61 5.35
N PRO A 182 -9.69 -3.82 6.14
CA PRO A 182 -8.50 -3.00 6.04
C PRO A 182 -7.81 -3.20 4.68
N VAL A 183 -7.44 -2.09 4.02
CA VAL A 183 -6.96 -2.15 2.62
C VAL A 183 -5.51 -1.71 2.51
N ARG A 184 -5.20 -0.48 2.89
CA ARG A 184 -3.85 0.06 2.74
C ARG A 184 -3.24 0.36 4.10
N VAL A 185 -1.92 0.28 4.14
CA VAL A 185 -1.11 0.56 5.32
C VAL A 185 0.07 1.44 4.94
N ILE A 186 0.37 2.43 5.78
CA ILE A 186 1.63 3.20 5.72
C ILE A 186 2.22 3.32 7.12
N THR A 187 3.49 3.70 7.18
CA THR A 187 4.18 4.04 8.41
C THR A 187 4.46 5.54 8.47
N SER A 188 4.49 6.13 9.68
CA SER A 188 5.06 7.47 9.86
C SER A 188 6.56 7.45 9.54
N ALA A 189 7.11 8.61 9.15
CA ALA A 189 8.52 8.72 8.75
C ALA A 189 9.50 8.40 9.88
N ASP A 190 9.11 8.63 11.13
CA ASP A 190 9.87 8.28 12.33
C ASP A 190 9.65 6.82 12.80
N GLY A 191 8.69 6.10 12.15
CA GLY A 191 8.34 4.73 12.49
C GLY A 191 7.53 4.58 13.76
N GLY A 192 6.99 5.65 14.33
CA GLY A 192 6.19 5.63 15.58
C GLY A 192 4.78 5.11 15.38
N GLU A 193 4.17 5.42 14.25
CA GLU A 193 2.79 5.08 13.93
C GLU A 193 2.68 4.22 12.66
N VAL A 194 1.66 3.37 12.67
CA VAL A 194 1.19 2.60 11.53
C VAL A 194 -0.27 2.99 11.26
N TRP A 195 -0.54 3.51 10.07
CA TRP A 195 -1.86 3.97 9.65
C TRP A 195 -2.49 2.98 8.69
N VAL A 196 -3.77 2.68 8.90
CA VAL A 196 -4.52 1.68 8.10
C VAL A 196 -5.88 2.24 7.72
N THR A 197 -6.27 2.13 6.45
CA THR A 197 -7.64 2.41 6.01
C THR A 197 -8.52 1.19 6.20
N ALA A 198 -9.61 1.31 6.95
CA ALA A 198 -10.64 0.28 7.15
C ALA A 198 -11.85 0.62 6.28
N ARG A 199 -11.87 0.06 5.07
CA ARG A 199 -12.76 0.47 3.97
C ARG A 199 -14.25 0.34 4.29
N ALA A 200 -14.65 -0.76 4.90
CA ALA A 200 -16.08 -1.02 5.15
C ALA A 200 -16.61 -0.41 6.46
N SER A 201 -15.72 0.15 7.29
CA SER A 201 -16.11 0.94 8.47
C SER A 201 -15.89 2.44 8.26
N ASP A 202 -15.41 2.90 7.10
CA ASP A 202 -15.10 4.30 6.77
C ASP A 202 -14.19 4.95 7.83
N ASP A 203 -13.18 4.21 8.28
CA ASP A 203 -12.26 4.65 9.32
C ASP A 203 -10.81 4.66 8.82
N LEU A 204 -10.05 5.61 9.34
CA LEU A 204 -8.60 5.59 9.37
C LEU A 204 -8.15 5.20 10.78
N LEU A 205 -7.44 4.08 10.88
CA LEU A 205 -6.91 3.55 12.14
C LEU A 205 -5.45 3.92 12.31
N CYS A 206 -5.05 4.24 13.53
CA CYS A 206 -3.66 4.48 13.90
C CYS A 206 -3.23 3.51 14.99
N PHE A 207 -2.14 2.82 14.75
CA PHE A 207 -1.51 1.91 15.70
C PHE A 207 -0.15 2.44 16.14
N SER A 208 0.19 2.28 17.42
CA SER A 208 1.56 2.46 17.88
C SER A 208 2.43 1.30 17.40
N ALA A 209 3.44 1.58 16.57
CA ALA A 209 4.35 0.58 16.04
C ALA A 209 5.06 -0.21 17.15
N ALA A 210 5.48 0.47 18.22
CA ALA A 210 6.11 -0.17 19.37
C ALA A 210 5.17 -1.14 20.09
N ARG A 211 3.90 -0.75 20.28
CA ARG A 211 2.90 -1.60 20.94
C ARG A 211 2.44 -2.77 20.07
N LEU A 212 2.43 -2.64 18.76
CA LEU A 212 2.15 -3.77 17.87
C LEU A 212 3.03 -4.98 18.16
N VAL A 213 4.25 -4.75 18.68
CA VAL A 213 5.20 -5.81 19.05
C VAL A 213 5.14 -6.16 20.53
N SER A 214 5.01 -5.16 21.43
CA SER A 214 5.13 -5.37 22.89
C SER A 214 3.80 -5.58 23.61
N ASP A 215 2.71 -5.03 23.09
CA ASP A 215 1.34 -5.09 23.65
C ASP A 215 0.33 -4.98 22.50
N PRO A 216 0.21 -6.03 21.65
CA PRO A 216 -0.64 -5.97 20.45
C PRO A 216 -2.10 -5.59 20.74
N ALA A 217 -2.65 -6.03 21.87
CA ALA A 217 -4.02 -5.74 22.26
C ALA A 217 -4.26 -4.26 22.55
N GLY A 218 -3.24 -3.54 23.02
CA GLY A 218 -3.29 -2.10 23.31
C GLY A 218 -2.69 -1.23 22.20
N ALA A 219 -2.40 -1.79 21.02
CA ALA A 219 -1.67 -1.09 19.96
C ALA A 219 -2.51 -0.03 19.25
N LEU A 220 -3.83 -0.18 19.14
CA LEU A 220 -4.73 0.80 18.52
C LEU A 220 -4.81 2.07 19.37
N VAL A 221 -4.31 3.20 18.85
CA VAL A 221 -4.22 4.46 19.60
C VAL A 221 -5.20 5.52 19.12
N ALA A 222 -5.63 5.48 17.86
CA ALA A 222 -6.65 6.37 17.33
C ALA A 222 -7.53 5.70 16.28
N VAL A 223 -8.79 6.14 16.21
CA VAL A 223 -9.76 5.85 15.16
C VAL A 223 -10.32 7.18 14.68
N VAL A 224 -10.18 7.47 13.39
CA VAL A 224 -10.68 8.70 12.79
C VAL A 224 -11.72 8.35 11.74
N ARG A 225 -12.95 8.80 11.92
CA ARG A 225 -13.98 8.68 10.89
C ARG A 225 -13.61 9.58 9.71
N VAL A 226 -13.55 8.99 8.52
CA VAL A 226 -13.25 9.67 7.25
C VAL A 226 -14.41 9.50 6.27
N GLY A 227 -14.22 9.87 5.01
CA GLY A 227 -15.22 9.68 3.98
C GLY A 227 -15.48 8.22 3.64
N GLU A 228 -16.39 7.97 2.69
CA GLU A 228 -16.89 6.63 2.38
C GLU A 228 -15.85 5.77 1.66
N ALA A 229 -15.71 4.55 2.13
CA ALA A 229 -14.88 3.50 1.55
C ALA A 229 -13.42 3.95 1.32
N PRO A 230 -12.67 4.37 2.37
CA PRO A 230 -11.29 4.83 2.24
C PRO A 230 -10.39 3.70 1.70
N VAL A 231 -9.49 4.05 0.78
CA VAL A 231 -8.54 3.11 0.16
C VAL A 231 -7.12 3.61 0.34
N GLY A 232 -6.63 4.47 -0.55
CA GLY A 232 -5.26 4.98 -0.50
C GLY A 232 -5.03 5.96 0.64
N LEU A 233 -3.79 6.04 1.10
CA LEU A 233 -3.38 7.03 2.09
C LEU A 233 -1.93 7.47 1.84
N ALA A 234 -1.62 8.70 2.21
CA ALA A 234 -0.27 9.26 2.10
C ALA A 234 0.03 10.19 3.28
N ALA A 235 1.18 9.99 3.91
CA ALA A 235 1.71 10.95 4.86
C ALA A 235 2.34 12.14 4.12
N VAL A 236 1.93 13.35 4.46
CA VAL A 236 2.41 14.59 3.83
C VAL A 236 2.87 15.60 4.89
N ARG A 237 3.54 16.67 4.45
CA ARG A 237 4.08 17.71 5.37
C ARG A 237 4.93 17.13 6.50
N GLY A 238 5.87 16.25 6.15
CA GLY A 238 6.75 15.63 7.14
C GLY A 238 6.02 14.73 8.13
N GLY A 239 4.84 14.20 7.76
CA GLY A 239 4.05 13.33 8.61
C GLY A 239 3.07 14.03 9.55
N SER A 240 2.96 15.36 9.51
CA SER A 240 1.96 16.09 10.32
C SER A 240 0.53 15.91 9.84
N LEU A 241 0.35 15.53 8.58
CA LEU A 241 -0.94 15.24 7.98
C LEU A 241 -0.92 13.87 7.30
N VAL A 242 -2.06 13.17 7.33
CA VAL A 242 -2.36 12.01 6.49
C VAL A 242 -3.50 12.38 5.56
N VAL A 243 -3.30 12.19 4.25
CA VAL A 243 -4.35 12.32 3.24
C VAL A 243 -4.90 10.95 2.95
N VAL A 244 -6.23 10.83 2.96
CA VAL A 244 -6.96 9.58 2.76
C VAL A 244 -7.83 9.69 1.51
N ALA A 245 -7.78 8.70 0.61
CA ALA A 245 -8.60 8.64 -0.58
C ALA A 245 -9.94 7.96 -0.27
N ASP A 246 -11.01 8.75 -0.22
CA ASP A 246 -12.38 8.29 0.03
C ASP A 246 -13.00 7.89 -1.30
N SER A 247 -12.96 6.60 -1.60
CA SER A 247 -13.24 6.10 -2.95
C SER A 247 -14.72 6.19 -3.33
N ASN A 248 -15.62 6.22 -2.36
CA ASN A 248 -17.08 6.15 -2.57
C ASN A 248 -17.48 5.01 -3.54
N ARG A 249 -16.72 3.91 -3.53
CA ARG A 249 -16.90 2.81 -4.51
C ARG A 249 -18.21 2.06 -4.37
N PHE A 250 -18.84 2.14 -3.21
CA PHE A 250 -20.12 1.48 -2.95
C PHE A 250 -21.31 2.39 -3.29
N GLY A 251 -21.06 3.65 -3.64
CA GLY A 251 -22.05 4.58 -4.17
C GLY A 251 -23.16 4.93 -3.18
N ALA A 252 -22.83 5.07 -1.88
CA ALA A 252 -23.82 5.56 -0.92
C ALA A 252 -24.36 6.93 -1.37
N SER A 253 -25.65 7.08 -1.31
CA SER A 253 -26.32 8.26 -1.82
C SER A 253 -25.87 9.53 -1.09
N GLY A 254 -25.31 10.49 -1.84
CA GLY A 254 -24.92 11.80 -1.33
C GLY A 254 -23.48 11.95 -0.87
N ALA A 255 -22.69 10.89 -0.82
CA ALA A 255 -21.26 11.00 -0.59
C ALA A 255 -20.53 11.42 -1.87
N THR A 256 -19.58 12.33 -1.76
CA THR A 256 -18.68 12.71 -2.86
C THR A 256 -17.35 12.02 -2.69
N ALA A 257 -16.84 11.41 -3.75
CA ALA A 257 -15.47 10.94 -3.77
C ALA A 257 -14.50 12.12 -3.57
N GLY A 258 -13.43 11.90 -2.82
CA GLY A 258 -12.48 12.98 -2.52
C GLY A 258 -11.35 12.51 -1.64
N LEU A 259 -10.68 13.47 -1.02
CA LEU A 259 -9.57 13.20 -0.13
C LEU A 259 -9.84 13.89 1.20
N ASP A 260 -9.90 13.13 2.27
CA ASP A 260 -9.89 13.70 3.61
C ASP A 260 -8.47 13.98 4.07
N VAL A 261 -8.29 15.13 4.70
CA VAL A 261 -7.01 15.55 5.29
C VAL A 261 -7.10 15.40 6.80
N VAL A 262 -6.29 14.51 7.35
CA VAL A 262 -6.28 14.18 8.79
C VAL A 262 -5.06 14.79 9.45
N ASN A 263 -5.27 15.60 10.50
CA ASN A 263 -4.21 16.12 11.36
C ASN A 263 -3.77 15.04 12.35
N VAL A 264 -2.52 14.64 12.30
CA VAL A 264 -1.96 13.55 13.10
C VAL A 264 -1.99 13.87 14.60
N ALA A 265 -1.59 15.07 15.00
CA ALA A 265 -1.58 15.46 16.41
C ALA A 265 -3.00 15.48 17.01
N ALA A 266 -3.97 15.97 16.24
CA ALA A 266 -5.37 15.96 16.66
C ALA A 266 -5.93 14.53 16.77
N ALA A 267 -5.58 13.64 15.83
CA ALA A 267 -5.98 12.23 15.89
C ALA A 267 -5.44 11.54 17.15
N LEU A 268 -4.14 11.70 17.42
CA LEU A 268 -3.48 11.08 18.57
C LEU A 268 -3.98 11.65 19.92
N SER A 269 -4.41 12.91 19.96
CA SER A 269 -5.03 13.51 21.14
C SER A 269 -6.54 13.28 21.25
N ARG A 270 -7.11 12.48 20.33
CA ARG A 270 -8.56 12.19 20.23
C ARG A 270 -9.42 13.46 20.06
N GLY A 271 -8.86 14.45 19.37
CA GLY A 271 -9.54 15.66 18.95
C GLY A 271 -10.27 15.50 17.62
N ARG A 272 -10.82 16.61 17.10
CA ARG A 272 -11.37 16.66 15.74
C ARG A 272 -10.22 16.58 14.74
N ALA A 273 -9.96 15.40 14.19
CA ALA A 273 -8.78 15.15 13.38
C ALA A 273 -8.93 15.49 11.91
N VAL A 274 -10.14 15.37 11.31
CA VAL A 274 -10.38 15.76 9.92
C VAL A 274 -10.31 17.28 9.81
N ALA A 275 -9.26 17.78 9.17
CA ALA A 275 -8.99 19.22 9.00
C ALA A 275 -9.66 19.80 7.75
N GLY A 276 -9.97 18.97 6.75
CA GLY A 276 -10.62 19.41 5.53
C GLY A 276 -10.82 18.27 4.53
N HIS A 277 -11.49 18.62 3.43
CA HIS A 277 -11.79 17.71 2.33
C HIS A 277 -11.36 18.35 1.01
N ILE A 278 -10.74 17.57 0.13
CA ILE A 278 -10.34 17.97 -1.22
C ILE A 278 -11.19 17.17 -2.20
N VAL A 279 -11.92 17.86 -3.08
CA VAL A 279 -12.71 17.21 -4.12
C VAL A 279 -11.76 16.54 -5.12
N ALA A 280 -12.01 15.27 -5.43
CA ALA A 280 -11.27 14.50 -6.42
C ALA A 280 -12.21 13.93 -7.50
N GLY A 281 -11.63 13.29 -8.51
CA GLY A 281 -12.37 12.52 -9.49
C GLY A 281 -13.03 11.27 -8.90
N SER A 282 -13.65 10.47 -9.75
CA SER A 282 -14.40 9.30 -9.30
C SER A 282 -13.47 8.14 -8.94
N PHE A 283 -13.68 7.57 -7.77
CA PHE A 283 -12.91 6.48 -7.19
C PHE A 283 -11.41 6.82 -7.06
N PRO A 284 -11.02 7.83 -6.23
CA PRO A 284 -9.62 8.01 -5.87
C PRO A 284 -9.12 6.74 -5.16
N ARG A 285 -7.92 6.26 -5.54
CA ARG A 285 -7.47 4.94 -5.11
C ARG A 285 -6.04 4.92 -4.58
N GLU A 286 -5.07 5.31 -5.38
CA GLU A 286 -3.65 5.26 -5.02
C GLU A 286 -3.06 6.66 -5.03
N MET A 287 -2.08 6.88 -4.18
CA MET A 287 -1.40 8.16 -4.05
C MET A 287 0.11 8.00 -4.03
N ALA A 288 0.81 8.97 -4.61
CA ALA A 288 2.26 9.04 -4.56
C ALA A 288 2.70 10.49 -4.31
N LEU A 289 3.47 10.71 -3.26
CA LEU A 289 4.06 12.03 -2.96
C LEU A 289 5.37 12.19 -3.71
N LEU A 290 5.45 13.21 -4.55
CA LEU A 290 6.67 13.56 -5.27
C LEU A 290 7.61 14.42 -4.39
N PRO A 291 8.92 14.43 -4.70
CA PRO A 291 9.90 15.21 -3.93
C PRO A 291 9.65 16.73 -3.91
N ASP A 292 8.94 17.26 -4.91
CA ASP A 292 8.57 18.67 -5.00
C ASP A 292 7.34 19.05 -4.17
N GLY A 293 6.74 18.09 -3.44
CA GLY A 293 5.54 18.30 -2.64
C GLY A 293 4.23 18.17 -3.41
N THR A 294 4.26 17.67 -4.65
CA THR A 294 3.06 17.32 -5.39
C THR A 294 2.57 15.92 -4.99
N LEU A 295 1.32 15.82 -4.55
CA LEU A 295 0.67 14.54 -4.30
C LEU A 295 -0.12 14.14 -5.57
N LEU A 296 0.30 13.05 -6.22
CA LEU A 296 -0.44 12.45 -7.32
C LEU A 296 -1.51 11.52 -6.77
N VAL A 297 -2.70 11.60 -7.35
CA VAL A 297 -3.87 10.78 -6.97
C VAL A 297 -4.45 10.14 -8.22
N THR A 298 -4.58 8.82 -8.22
CA THR A 298 -5.26 8.10 -9.32
C THR A 298 -6.75 8.03 -9.04
N ASN A 299 -7.57 8.46 -9.99
CA ASN A 299 -9.03 8.36 -9.96
C ASN A 299 -9.46 7.22 -10.90
N TYR A 300 -9.60 6.02 -10.34
CA TYR A 300 -9.76 4.78 -11.11
C TYR A 300 -10.98 4.80 -12.05
N ALA A 301 -12.13 5.21 -11.55
CA ALA A 301 -13.37 5.16 -12.34
C ALA A 301 -13.49 6.31 -13.36
N SER A 302 -12.85 7.45 -13.13
CA SER A 302 -12.81 8.55 -14.10
C SER A 302 -11.60 8.51 -15.04
N GLY A 303 -10.67 7.54 -14.84
CA GLY A 303 -9.48 7.36 -15.69
C GLY A 303 -8.53 8.57 -15.67
N GLN A 304 -8.40 9.23 -14.53
CA GLN A 304 -7.61 10.46 -14.37
C GLN A 304 -6.50 10.27 -13.35
N VAL A 305 -5.45 11.07 -13.48
CA VAL A 305 -4.47 11.32 -12.44
C VAL A 305 -4.56 12.81 -12.09
N GLU A 306 -4.79 13.10 -10.83
CA GLU A 306 -4.81 14.47 -10.30
C GLU A 306 -3.52 14.77 -9.57
N ALA A 307 -3.16 16.06 -9.53
CA ALA A 307 -2.02 16.56 -8.79
C ALA A 307 -2.50 17.58 -7.76
N VAL A 308 -2.22 17.30 -6.50
CA VAL A 308 -2.54 18.18 -5.37
C VAL A 308 -1.25 18.82 -4.87
N ASP A 309 -1.22 20.13 -4.81
CA ASP A 309 -0.14 20.89 -4.16
C ASP A 309 -0.29 20.78 -2.64
N VAL A 310 0.58 20.00 -2.02
CA VAL A 310 0.56 19.76 -0.57
C VAL A 310 0.80 21.06 0.22
N ALA A 311 1.53 22.05 -0.34
CA ALA A 311 1.77 23.31 0.32
C ALA A 311 0.49 24.16 0.45
N SER A 312 -0.47 23.96 -0.45
CA SER A 312 -1.76 24.65 -0.44
C SER A 312 -2.80 24.04 0.51
N ILE A 313 -2.55 22.85 1.06
CA ILE A 313 -3.44 22.23 2.06
C ILE A 313 -3.35 23.07 3.35
N PRO A 314 -4.46 23.56 3.93
CA PRO A 314 -4.42 24.30 5.18
C PRO A 314 -3.75 23.45 6.29
N GLY A 315 -2.80 24.04 7.01
CA GLY A 315 -2.30 23.45 8.23
C GLY A 315 -3.43 23.52 9.27
N GLY A 316 -3.90 22.39 9.77
CA GLY A 316 -4.84 22.35 10.87
C GLY A 316 -4.25 22.93 12.15
#